data_0d6dee720cf3d8709dcfa030828da083
#
_entry.id   0d6dee720cf3d8709dcfa030828da083
#
_cell.length_a   1.000
_cell.length_b   1.000
_cell.length_c   1.000
_cell.angle_alpha   90.00
_cell.angle_beta   90.00
_cell.angle_gamma   90.00
#
_symmetry.space_group_name_H-M   'P 1'
#
loop_
_entity.id
_entity.type
_entity.pdbx_description
1 polymer ?
#
loop_
_entity_poly.entity_id
_entity_poly.type
_entity_poly.pdbx_seq_one_letter_code
_entity_poly.pdbx_strand_id
1 'polypeptide(L)'
;MKKQVLSVMMAALVLTAAAQNKKGDKLVGVGIGSISYTNSDSKTSYSNTPTVYKSDGNSFSISLNPNVAWFVQDNLAIGGGVSISFYNSKSNSSNTSSSATTESKYNQPSFYIGPLARYYFGSSEKGSPFVQANFQIGISGGKSTSTSSGGSSSETKTKPKGDWNGGVTFGYEHFITPNVGLFGSIGANYGKSKTTYEYRPSTGTGYDYTSEYSRFYIPVNVGLQVHILGKGKK
;
A
#
# COMPACT_ATOMS: atom_id res chain seq x y z
N MET A 1 -18.84 -31.93 3.28
CA MET A 1 -19.58 -30.65 3.11
C MET A 1 -18.71 -29.45 2.74
N LYS A 2 -17.54 -29.17 3.37
CA LYS A 2 -16.72 -27.98 3.04
C LYS A 2 -16.15 -27.94 1.60
N LYS A 3 -15.81 -29.10 1.01
CA LYS A 3 -15.29 -29.20 -0.37
C LYS A 3 -16.38 -28.98 -1.44
N GLN A 4 -17.61 -29.34 -1.16
CA GLN A 4 -18.73 -29.16 -2.09
C GLN A 4 -19.21 -27.70 -2.15
N VAL A 5 -19.13 -26.96 -1.06
CA VAL A 5 -19.47 -25.53 -1.04
C VAL A 5 -18.50 -24.73 -1.87
N LEU A 6 -17.20 -25.05 -1.81
CA LEU A 6 -16.17 -24.39 -2.61
C LEU A 6 -16.35 -24.67 -4.11
N SER A 7 -16.70 -25.91 -4.49
CA SER A 7 -16.97 -26.28 -5.89
C SER A 7 -18.24 -25.61 -6.45
N VAL A 8 -19.28 -25.45 -5.64
CA VAL A 8 -20.50 -24.75 -6.04
C VAL A 8 -20.26 -23.24 -6.17
N MET A 9 -19.46 -22.63 -5.32
CA MET A 9 -19.06 -21.25 -5.47
C MET A 9 -18.21 -21.02 -6.73
N MET A 10 -17.30 -21.94 -7.07
CA MET A 10 -16.53 -21.85 -8.33
C MET A 10 -17.39 -22.09 -9.56
N ALA A 11 -18.37 -23.00 -9.52
CA ALA A 11 -19.27 -23.25 -10.65
C ALA A 11 -20.30 -22.12 -10.89
N ALA A 12 -20.73 -21.41 -9.85
CA ALA A 12 -21.62 -20.25 -9.98
C ALA A 12 -20.94 -19.02 -10.61
N LEU A 13 -19.62 -18.99 -10.72
CA LEU A 13 -18.82 -17.91 -11.32
C LEU A 13 -18.69 -18.02 -12.86
N VAL A 14 -19.20 -19.09 -13.49
CA VAL A 14 -18.94 -19.38 -14.91
C VAL A 14 -20.08 -18.97 -15.85
N LEU A 15 -21.20 -18.46 -15.35
CA LEU A 15 -22.39 -18.22 -16.21
C LEU A 15 -22.57 -16.74 -16.57
N THR A 16 -22.56 -16.52 -17.89
CA THR A 16 -22.96 -15.40 -18.73
C THR A 16 -21.91 -14.32 -19.01
N ALA A 17 -21.28 -14.45 -20.18
CA ALA A 17 -20.40 -13.48 -20.78
C ALA A 17 -21.16 -12.44 -21.57
N ALA A 18 -21.17 -11.21 -21.12
CA ALA A 18 -21.39 -10.05 -21.97
C ALA A 18 -20.05 -9.33 -22.20
N ALA A 19 -19.86 -8.85 -23.39
CA ALA A 19 -18.61 -8.61 -24.12
C ALA A 19 -17.74 -7.41 -23.69
N GLN A 20 -17.38 -7.25 -22.44
CA GLN A 20 -16.67 -6.05 -21.97
C GLN A 20 -15.15 -6.18 -21.84
N ASN A 21 -14.57 -7.36 -21.83
CA ASN A 21 -13.14 -7.59 -21.61
C ASN A 21 -12.51 -8.25 -22.85
N LYS A 22 -12.62 -7.61 -24.00
CA LYS A 22 -12.19 -8.17 -25.28
C LYS A 22 -10.77 -7.75 -25.64
N LYS A 23 -10.07 -8.63 -26.34
CA LYS A 23 -8.76 -8.31 -26.93
C LYS A 23 -8.81 -6.97 -27.67
N GLY A 24 -7.84 -6.10 -27.37
CA GLY A 24 -7.72 -4.75 -27.96
C GLY A 24 -8.38 -3.63 -27.13
N ASP A 25 -9.22 -3.96 -26.16
CA ASP A 25 -9.75 -2.97 -25.22
C ASP A 25 -8.64 -2.50 -24.26
N LYS A 26 -8.88 -1.34 -23.61
CA LYS A 26 -7.95 -0.78 -22.61
C LYS A 26 -8.66 -0.64 -21.28
N LEU A 27 -7.87 -0.76 -20.25
CA LEU A 27 -8.28 -0.61 -18.87
C LEU A 27 -7.48 0.54 -18.26
N VAL A 28 -8.18 1.55 -17.73
CA VAL A 28 -7.56 2.68 -17.03
C VAL A 28 -8.23 2.80 -15.68
N GLY A 29 -7.46 2.79 -14.62
CA GLY A 29 -8.04 2.83 -13.29
C GLY A 29 -7.23 3.57 -12.27
N VAL A 30 -7.90 3.89 -11.17
CA VAL A 30 -7.27 4.40 -9.95
C VAL A 30 -7.86 3.69 -8.75
N GLY A 31 -6.98 3.07 -7.98
CA GLY A 31 -7.33 2.50 -6.67
C GLY A 31 -6.88 3.43 -5.55
N ILE A 32 -7.69 3.53 -4.52
CA ILE A 32 -7.28 4.04 -3.22
C ILE A 32 -6.93 2.79 -2.40
N GLY A 33 -5.65 2.64 -2.07
CA GLY A 33 -5.20 1.65 -1.13
C GLY A 33 -5.43 2.13 0.30
N SER A 34 -4.93 1.41 1.27
CA SER A 34 -5.19 1.66 2.69
C SER A 34 -5.21 3.13 3.09
N ILE A 35 -6.36 3.60 3.56
CA ILE A 35 -6.42 4.81 4.38
C ILE A 35 -6.40 4.33 5.83
N SER A 36 -5.43 4.75 6.61
CA SER A 36 -5.38 4.42 8.02
C SER A 36 -5.06 5.64 8.87
N TYR A 37 -5.73 5.72 10.00
CA TYR A 37 -5.42 6.61 11.09
C TYR A 37 -5.27 5.77 12.36
N THR A 38 -4.16 5.91 13.04
CA THR A 38 -3.86 5.13 14.24
C THR A 38 -3.47 6.07 15.37
N ASN A 39 -4.11 5.90 16.52
CA ASN A 39 -3.66 6.44 17.80
C ASN A 39 -3.02 5.30 18.60
N SER A 40 -1.91 5.59 19.25
CA SER A 40 -1.19 4.63 20.07
C SER A 40 -0.76 5.28 21.37
N ASP A 41 -1.05 4.60 22.47
CA ASP A 41 -0.56 4.94 23.80
C ASP A 41 0.24 3.76 24.31
N SER A 42 1.43 4.01 24.81
CA SER A 42 2.24 2.98 25.44
C SER A 42 2.78 3.43 26.78
N LYS A 43 2.86 2.49 27.71
CA LYS A 43 3.47 2.67 29.02
C LYS A 43 4.39 1.48 29.31
N THR A 44 5.65 1.77 29.50
CA THR A 44 6.66 0.75 29.84
C THR A 44 7.19 1.03 31.25
N SER A 45 7.10 0.03 32.13
CA SER A 45 7.62 0.07 33.50
C SER A 45 8.65 -1.06 33.65
N TYR A 46 9.77 -0.78 34.27
CA TYR A 46 10.80 -1.78 34.55
C TYR A 46 10.72 -2.17 36.01
N SER A 47 10.79 -3.45 36.32
CA SER A 47 10.69 -3.98 37.70
C SER A 47 11.86 -3.53 38.61
N ASN A 48 12.99 -3.17 38.01
CA ASN A 48 14.20 -2.84 38.73
C ASN A 48 14.45 -1.32 38.84
N THR A 49 13.55 -0.48 38.32
CA THR A 49 13.66 0.98 38.41
C THR A 49 12.31 1.62 38.60
N PRO A 50 12.15 2.70 39.36
CA PRO A 50 10.90 3.43 39.50
C PRO A 50 10.53 4.22 38.22
N THR A 51 11.34 4.13 37.17
CA THR A 51 11.14 4.89 35.96
C THR A 51 10.03 4.29 35.10
N VAL A 52 9.06 5.11 34.75
CA VAL A 52 7.98 4.77 33.81
C VAL A 52 8.16 5.59 32.55
N TYR A 53 8.27 4.92 31.42
CA TYR A 53 8.26 5.55 30.10
C TYR A 53 6.83 5.57 29.56
N LYS A 54 6.40 6.74 29.11
CA LYS A 54 5.10 6.94 28.43
C LYS A 54 5.36 7.46 27.04
N SER A 55 4.62 6.95 26.08
CA SER A 55 4.64 7.48 24.71
C SER A 55 3.21 7.48 24.18
N ASP A 56 2.78 8.60 23.65
CA ASP A 56 1.56 8.77 22.91
C ASP A 56 1.88 9.23 21.50
N GLY A 57 1.08 8.79 20.55
CA GLY A 57 1.33 9.14 19.16
C GLY A 57 0.14 8.90 18.25
N ASN A 58 0.21 9.51 17.08
CA ASN A 58 -0.72 9.27 16.01
C ASN A 58 0.01 9.08 14.68
N SER A 59 -0.62 8.36 13.76
CA SER A 59 -0.13 8.22 12.41
C SER A 59 -1.28 8.23 11.40
N PHE A 60 -0.99 8.74 10.22
CA PHE A 60 -1.89 8.75 9.07
C PHE A 60 -1.17 8.19 7.86
N SER A 61 -1.85 7.33 7.09
CA SER A 61 -1.35 6.87 5.80
C SER A 61 -2.45 6.85 4.75
N ILE A 62 -2.06 7.12 3.51
CA ILE A 62 -2.91 7.01 2.33
C ILE A 62 -2.07 6.56 1.15
N SER A 63 -2.65 5.74 0.26
CA SER A 63 -2.04 5.36 -1.00
C SER A 63 -2.99 5.49 -2.18
N LEU A 64 -2.45 5.91 -3.33
CA LEU A 64 -3.14 5.99 -4.62
C LEU A 64 -2.42 5.08 -5.60
N ASN A 65 -3.20 4.28 -6.36
CA ASN A 65 -2.68 3.24 -7.24
C ASN A 65 -3.27 3.40 -8.66
N PRO A 66 -2.87 4.44 -9.43
CA PRO A 66 -3.25 4.54 -10.83
C PRO A 66 -2.62 3.41 -11.65
N ASN A 67 -3.39 2.92 -12.63
CA ASN A 67 -2.96 1.85 -13.51
C ASN A 67 -3.54 1.98 -14.91
N VAL A 68 -2.83 1.40 -15.88
CA VAL A 68 -3.27 1.26 -17.25
C VAL A 68 -2.88 -0.11 -17.76
N ALA A 69 -3.80 -0.76 -18.46
CA ALA A 69 -3.56 -2.08 -19.07
C ALA A 69 -4.29 -2.23 -20.41
N TRP A 70 -3.86 -3.18 -21.21
CA TRP A 70 -4.45 -3.54 -22.48
C TRP A 70 -4.88 -5.00 -22.44
N PHE A 71 -6.07 -5.29 -22.92
CA PHE A 71 -6.52 -6.66 -23.08
C PHE A 71 -5.77 -7.31 -24.26
N VAL A 72 -4.76 -8.11 -23.95
CA VAL A 72 -3.96 -8.85 -24.92
C VAL A 72 -4.67 -10.10 -25.43
N GLN A 73 -5.59 -10.59 -24.64
CA GLN A 73 -6.53 -11.67 -24.92
C GLN A 73 -7.86 -11.35 -24.24
N ASP A 74 -8.95 -12.01 -24.66
CA ASP A 74 -10.23 -11.88 -23.95
C ASP A 74 -10.03 -12.22 -22.46
N ASN A 75 -10.50 -11.34 -21.60
CA ASN A 75 -10.39 -11.39 -20.15
C ASN A 75 -8.97 -11.26 -19.54
N LEU A 76 -7.91 -11.17 -20.35
CA LEU A 76 -6.53 -10.99 -19.84
C LEU A 76 -5.98 -9.62 -20.23
N ALA A 77 -5.80 -8.77 -19.26
CA ALA A 77 -5.18 -7.46 -19.40
C ALA A 77 -3.75 -7.47 -18.84
N ILE A 78 -2.81 -6.88 -19.59
CA ILE A 78 -1.41 -6.69 -19.18
C ILE A 78 -1.09 -5.21 -19.29
N GLY A 79 -0.38 -4.67 -18.32
CA GLY A 79 -0.06 -3.25 -18.28
C GLY A 79 0.89 -2.87 -17.19
N GLY A 80 0.76 -1.64 -16.71
CA GLY A 80 1.56 -1.07 -15.65
C GLY A 80 0.73 -0.30 -14.64
N GLY A 81 1.28 -0.19 -13.45
CA GLY A 81 0.71 0.61 -12.37
C GLY A 81 1.77 1.43 -11.66
N VAL A 82 1.29 2.50 -11.07
CA VAL A 82 2.06 3.35 -10.17
C VAL A 82 1.41 3.29 -8.79
N SER A 83 2.21 3.28 -7.74
CA SER A 83 1.72 3.43 -6.37
C SER A 83 2.40 4.64 -5.74
N ILE A 84 1.60 5.57 -5.25
CA ILE A 84 2.05 6.76 -4.53
C ILE A 84 1.47 6.68 -3.13
N SER A 85 2.32 6.71 -2.12
CA SER A 85 1.84 6.68 -0.74
C SER A 85 2.51 7.74 0.12
N PHE A 86 1.76 8.20 1.11
CA PHE A 86 2.20 9.14 2.12
C PHE A 86 1.94 8.55 3.49
N TYR A 87 2.97 8.52 4.30
CA TYR A 87 2.88 8.16 5.71
C TYR A 87 3.40 9.32 6.55
N ASN A 88 2.64 9.68 7.57
CA ASN A 88 2.99 10.70 8.54
C ASN A 88 2.76 10.16 9.94
N SER A 89 3.68 10.41 10.86
CA SER A 89 3.46 10.10 12.27
C SER A 89 4.05 11.19 13.17
N LYS A 90 3.41 11.35 14.31
CA LYS A 90 3.86 12.20 15.42
C LYS A 90 3.76 11.40 16.71
N SER A 91 4.79 11.45 17.53
CA SER A 91 4.78 10.85 18.86
C SER A 91 5.45 11.75 19.88
N ASN A 92 4.94 11.73 21.11
CA ASN A 92 5.54 12.38 22.27
C ASN A 92 5.95 11.29 23.26
N SER A 93 7.16 11.39 23.78
CA SER A 93 7.66 10.46 24.78
C SER A 93 8.14 11.22 26.02
N SER A 94 7.87 10.67 27.18
CA SER A 94 8.31 11.20 28.47
C SER A 94 8.68 10.07 29.41
N ASN A 95 9.50 10.37 30.42
CA ASN A 95 9.77 9.44 31.49
C ASN A 95 9.60 10.12 32.86
N THR A 96 9.31 9.34 33.89
CA THR A 96 9.05 9.86 35.25
C THR A 96 10.34 10.28 35.98
N SER A 97 11.51 9.89 35.49
CA SER A 97 12.80 10.24 36.11
C SER A 97 13.39 11.53 35.55
N SER A 98 12.79 12.08 34.51
CA SER A 98 13.20 13.32 33.84
C SER A 98 11.98 14.14 33.50
N SER A 99 12.03 15.44 33.72
CA SER A 99 11.00 16.35 33.20
C SER A 99 11.10 16.60 31.69
N ALA A 100 12.09 16.00 31.03
CA ALA A 100 12.26 16.14 29.59
C ALA A 100 11.22 15.32 28.81
N THR A 101 10.57 15.96 27.87
CA THR A 101 9.72 15.34 26.86
C THR A 101 10.40 15.38 25.51
N THR A 102 10.18 14.36 24.71
CA THR A 102 10.71 14.29 23.33
C THR A 102 9.54 14.19 22.35
N GLU A 103 9.43 15.14 21.44
CA GLU A 103 8.54 15.10 20.31
C GLU A 103 9.28 14.54 19.10
N SER A 104 8.71 13.52 18.45
CA SER A 104 9.24 12.94 17.21
C SER A 104 8.19 13.06 16.10
N LYS A 105 8.62 13.53 14.94
CA LYS A 105 7.79 13.62 13.72
C LYS A 105 8.47 12.83 12.63
N TYR A 106 7.70 12.06 11.88
CA TYR A 106 8.18 11.28 10.74
C TYR A 106 7.26 11.45 9.54
N ASN A 107 7.85 11.75 8.38
CA ASN A 107 7.16 11.86 7.09
C ASN A 107 7.85 10.97 6.09
N GLN A 108 7.09 10.13 5.38
CA GLN A 108 7.62 9.19 4.40
C GLN A 108 6.74 9.16 3.16
N PRO A 109 7.08 9.91 2.10
CA PRO A 109 6.55 9.66 0.77
C PRO A 109 7.19 8.41 0.17
N SER A 110 6.42 7.68 -0.66
CA SER A 110 6.89 6.51 -1.38
C SER A 110 6.31 6.50 -2.79
N PHE A 111 7.11 6.05 -3.75
CA PHE A 111 6.74 5.93 -5.14
C PHE A 111 7.20 4.58 -5.69
N TYR A 112 6.28 3.84 -6.30
CA TYR A 112 6.55 2.56 -6.95
C TYR A 112 5.93 2.54 -8.33
N ILE A 113 6.59 1.83 -9.25
CA ILE A 113 6.11 1.60 -10.61
C ILE A 113 6.43 0.16 -11.02
N GLY A 114 5.56 -0.43 -11.82
CA GLY A 114 5.86 -1.77 -12.35
C GLY A 114 4.72 -2.40 -13.12
N PRO A 115 4.97 -3.59 -13.69
CA PRO A 115 4.00 -4.34 -14.45
C PRO A 115 2.89 -4.90 -13.59
N LEU A 116 1.73 -5.08 -14.23
CA LEU A 116 0.59 -5.82 -13.70
C LEU A 116 -0.01 -6.72 -14.80
N ALA A 117 -0.60 -7.81 -14.36
CA ALA A 117 -1.45 -8.67 -15.18
C ALA A 117 -2.75 -8.90 -14.41
N ARG A 118 -3.90 -8.74 -15.09
CA ARG A 118 -5.23 -8.97 -14.51
C ARG A 118 -6.02 -9.92 -15.39
N TYR A 119 -6.59 -10.93 -14.77
CA TYR A 119 -7.48 -11.87 -15.43
C TYR A 119 -8.88 -11.79 -14.80
N TYR A 120 -9.90 -11.65 -15.65
CA TYR A 120 -11.30 -11.63 -15.27
C TYR A 120 -11.94 -13.01 -15.44
N PHE A 121 -12.64 -13.49 -14.41
CA PHE A 121 -13.34 -14.79 -14.42
C PHE A 121 -14.77 -14.62 -14.94
N GLY A 122 -14.90 -14.54 -16.25
CA GLY A 122 -16.17 -14.21 -16.88
C GLY A 122 -16.49 -12.72 -16.77
N SER A 123 -17.47 -12.29 -17.54
CA SER A 123 -18.00 -10.94 -17.46
C SER A 123 -19.53 -10.99 -17.53
N SER A 124 -20.19 -10.24 -16.67
CA SER A 124 -21.63 -10.00 -16.74
C SER A 124 -21.85 -8.50 -16.90
N GLU A 125 -23.04 -8.11 -17.31
CA GLU A 125 -23.44 -6.69 -17.40
C GLU A 125 -23.32 -5.96 -16.03
N LYS A 126 -23.37 -6.72 -14.93
CA LYS A 126 -23.34 -6.18 -13.57
C LYS A 126 -21.96 -6.15 -12.93
N GLY A 127 -21.04 -6.99 -13.40
CA GLY A 127 -19.69 -7.01 -12.84
C GLY A 127 -18.94 -8.30 -13.10
N SER A 128 -17.67 -8.34 -12.68
CA SER A 128 -16.76 -9.44 -12.96
C SER A 128 -15.76 -9.64 -11.81
N PRO A 129 -15.60 -10.86 -11.32
CA PRO A 129 -14.49 -11.19 -10.42
C PRO A 129 -13.17 -11.18 -11.19
N PHE A 130 -12.08 -10.84 -10.52
CA PHE A 130 -10.76 -10.84 -11.12
C PHE A 130 -9.67 -11.30 -10.15
N VAL A 131 -8.56 -11.77 -10.74
CA VAL A 131 -7.27 -11.91 -10.06
C VAL A 131 -6.27 -10.97 -10.74
N GLN A 132 -5.44 -10.33 -9.94
CA GLN A 132 -4.36 -9.48 -10.44
C GLN A 132 -3.05 -9.86 -9.78
N ALA A 133 -2.01 -10.03 -10.59
CA ALA A 133 -0.63 -10.10 -10.13
C ALA A 133 0.08 -8.78 -10.45
N ASN A 134 0.97 -8.35 -9.57
CA ASN A 134 1.78 -7.15 -9.78
C ASN A 134 3.19 -7.36 -9.24
N PHE A 135 4.15 -6.69 -9.87
CA PHE A 135 5.50 -6.53 -9.38
C PHE A 135 5.91 -5.07 -9.55
N GLN A 136 6.42 -4.44 -8.51
CA GLN A 136 6.78 -3.03 -8.53
C GLN A 136 8.15 -2.81 -7.92
N ILE A 137 8.90 -1.90 -8.51
CA ILE A 137 10.14 -1.35 -7.96
C ILE A 137 9.91 0.12 -7.63
N GLY A 138 10.62 0.62 -6.63
CA GLY A 138 10.40 2.01 -6.23
C GLY A 138 11.40 2.51 -5.22
N ILE A 139 11.03 3.64 -4.67
CA ILE A 139 11.78 4.36 -3.66
C ILE A 139 10.85 4.80 -2.54
N SER A 140 11.32 4.67 -1.32
CA SER A 140 10.69 5.27 -0.15
C SER A 140 11.71 6.13 0.57
N GLY A 141 11.44 7.42 0.65
CA GLY A 141 12.29 8.38 1.33
C GLY A 141 11.57 8.99 2.52
N GLY A 142 12.31 9.47 3.52
CA GLY A 142 11.66 10.09 4.66
C GLY A 142 12.58 11.00 5.45
N LYS A 143 11.93 11.78 6.32
CA LYS A 143 12.60 12.63 7.28
C LYS A 143 11.94 12.44 8.65
N SER A 144 12.78 12.15 9.64
CA SER A 144 12.40 12.15 11.06
C SER A 144 13.09 13.29 11.77
N THR A 145 12.34 14.02 12.59
CA THR A 145 12.90 15.01 13.51
C THR A 145 12.48 14.66 14.91
N SER A 146 13.44 14.69 15.85
CA SER A 146 13.16 14.52 17.27
C SER A 146 13.68 15.74 18.01
N THR A 147 12.85 16.34 18.86
CA THR A 147 13.18 17.52 19.66
C THR A 147 12.85 17.25 21.11
N SER A 148 13.84 17.44 21.99
CA SER A 148 13.66 17.33 23.43
C SER A 148 13.41 18.71 24.04
N SER A 149 12.56 18.78 25.05
CA SER A 149 12.36 20.00 25.86
C SER A 149 13.62 20.50 26.55
N GLY A 150 14.66 19.65 26.67
CA GLY A 150 16.00 20.04 27.12
C GLY A 150 16.88 20.76 26.09
N GLY A 151 16.30 21.13 24.92
CA GLY A 151 17.00 21.89 23.88
C GLY A 151 17.79 21.06 22.88
N SER A 152 17.92 19.75 23.06
CA SER A 152 18.56 18.89 22.07
C SER A 152 17.60 18.50 20.95
N SER A 153 18.10 18.47 19.73
CA SER A 153 17.37 18.01 18.57
C SER A 153 18.19 17.07 17.71
N SER A 154 17.53 16.21 16.98
CA SER A 154 18.17 15.35 15.97
C SER A 154 17.33 15.27 14.72
N GLU A 155 18.00 15.13 13.60
CA GLU A 155 17.39 14.91 12.31
C GLU A 155 17.90 13.61 11.72
N THR A 156 16.98 12.78 11.21
CA THR A 156 17.32 11.57 10.46
C THR A 156 16.72 11.69 9.08
N LYS A 157 17.55 11.69 8.05
CA LYS A 157 17.14 11.61 6.65
C LYS A 157 17.28 10.20 6.15
N THR A 158 16.31 9.80 5.34
CA THR A 158 16.28 8.49 4.71
C THR A 158 16.73 8.63 3.25
N LYS A 159 17.81 7.94 2.88
CA LYS A 159 18.24 7.79 1.49
C LYS A 159 17.78 6.42 0.97
N PRO A 160 16.80 6.37 0.07
CA PRO A 160 16.35 5.10 -0.49
C PRO A 160 17.48 4.46 -1.33
N LYS A 161 17.66 3.15 -1.17
CA LYS A 161 18.61 2.36 -1.98
C LYS A 161 17.92 1.36 -2.91
N GLY A 162 16.61 1.40 -2.98
CA GLY A 162 15.79 0.53 -3.82
C GLY A 162 14.88 -0.37 -2.99
N ASP A 163 13.62 -0.31 -3.36
CA ASP A 163 12.55 -1.09 -2.79
C ASP A 163 11.91 -1.91 -3.90
N TRP A 164 11.41 -3.08 -3.59
CA TRP A 164 10.55 -3.82 -4.48
C TRP A 164 9.42 -4.49 -3.70
N ASN A 165 8.30 -4.67 -4.36
CA ASN A 165 7.19 -5.45 -3.85
C ASN A 165 6.50 -6.20 -5.00
N GLY A 166 5.84 -7.28 -4.67
CA GLY A 166 5.03 -8.04 -5.60
C GLY A 166 3.99 -8.84 -4.85
N GLY A 167 2.92 -9.18 -5.54
CA GLY A 167 1.84 -9.92 -4.93
C GLY A 167 0.71 -10.27 -5.87
N VAL A 168 -0.30 -10.88 -5.26
CA VAL A 168 -1.53 -11.30 -5.93
C VAL A 168 -2.72 -10.75 -5.16
N THR A 169 -3.71 -10.24 -5.90
CA THR A 169 -4.96 -9.70 -5.38
C THR A 169 -6.14 -10.39 -6.03
N PHE A 170 -7.18 -10.66 -5.25
CA PHE A 170 -8.51 -11.06 -5.73
C PHE A 170 -9.46 -9.92 -5.53
N GLY A 171 -10.33 -9.68 -6.48
CA GLY A 171 -11.28 -8.60 -6.41
C GLY A 171 -12.55 -8.87 -7.22
N TYR A 172 -13.46 -7.94 -7.07
CA TYR A 172 -14.69 -7.88 -7.86
C TYR A 172 -14.87 -6.45 -8.35
N GLU A 173 -15.17 -6.32 -9.63
CA GLU A 173 -15.53 -5.07 -10.27
C GLU A 173 -17.03 -5.07 -10.56
N HIS A 174 -17.73 -4.06 -10.03
CA HIS A 174 -19.14 -3.82 -10.28
C HIS A 174 -19.29 -2.70 -11.31
N PHE A 175 -19.96 -2.96 -12.43
CA PHE A 175 -20.17 -1.99 -13.48
C PHE A 175 -21.32 -1.02 -13.12
N ILE A 176 -21.01 0.27 -13.03
CA ILE A 176 -21.97 1.37 -12.86
C ILE A 176 -22.55 1.76 -14.22
N THR A 177 -21.71 1.72 -15.24
CA THR A 177 -22.06 1.89 -16.65
C THR A 177 -21.33 0.81 -17.46
N PRO A 178 -21.68 0.59 -18.75
CA PRO A 178 -20.93 -0.37 -19.57
C PRO A 178 -19.42 -0.17 -19.62
N ASN A 179 -18.95 1.03 -19.32
CA ASN A 179 -17.53 1.38 -19.45
C ASN A 179 -16.89 1.81 -18.14
N VAL A 180 -17.64 1.91 -17.04
CA VAL A 180 -17.12 2.38 -15.75
C VAL A 180 -17.52 1.41 -14.66
N GLY A 181 -16.55 0.90 -13.94
CA GLY A 181 -16.73 0.00 -12.81
C GLY A 181 -16.13 0.54 -11.51
N LEU A 182 -16.77 0.17 -10.41
CA LEU A 182 -16.21 0.23 -9.06
C LEU A 182 -15.60 -1.12 -8.73
N PHE A 183 -14.39 -1.16 -8.22
CA PHE A 183 -13.80 -2.41 -7.76
C PHE A 183 -13.44 -2.38 -6.28
N GLY A 184 -13.54 -3.56 -5.67
CA GLY A 184 -12.95 -3.86 -4.37
C GLY A 184 -12.03 -5.06 -4.48
N SER A 185 -10.91 -5.06 -3.76
CA SER A 185 -9.96 -6.17 -3.80
C SER A 185 -9.22 -6.36 -2.47
N ILE A 186 -8.81 -7.60 -2.23
CA ILE A 186 -7.95 -8.02 -1.14
C ILE A 186 -6.84 -8.91 -1.69
N GLY A 187 -5.65 -8.84 -1.11
CA GLY A 187 -4.51 -9.60 -1.65
C GLY A 187 -3.48 -10.01 -0.62
N ALA A 188 -2.39 -10.54 -1.13
CA ALA A 188 -1.20 -10.89 -0.38
C ALA A 188 0.03 -10.36 -1.13
N ASN A 189 0.79 -9.51 -0.47
CA ASN A 189 1.99 -8.89 -1.02
C ASN A 189 3.20 -9.19 -0.14
N TYR A 190 4.35 -9.34 -0.80
CA TYR A 190 5.64 -9.41 -0.15
C TYR A 190 6.58 -8.36 -0.77
N GLY A 191 7.41 -7.75 0.07
CA GLY A 191 8.38 -6.76 -0.41
C GLY A 191 9.62 -6.69 0.45
N LYS A 192 10.68 -6.14 -0.15
CA LYS A 192 11.93 -5.79 0.54
C LYS A 192 12.30 -4.36 0.27
N SER A 193 12.85 -3.72 1.28
CA SER A 193 13.32 -2.35 1.26
C SER A 193 14.74 -2.30 1.84
N LYS A 194 15.60 -1.52 1.18
CA LYS A 194 16.95 -1.20 1.67
C LYS A 194 17.09 0.30 1.78
N THR A 195 17.42 0.77 2.96
CA THR A 195 17.43 2.19 3.27
C THR A 195 18.67 2.56 4.05
N THR A 196 19.32 3.64 3.65
CA THR A 196 20.38 4.27 4.45
C THR A 196 19.79 5.45 5.22
N TYR A 197 20.06 5.50 6.48
CA TYR A 197 19.66 6.56 7.39
C TYR A 197 20.87 7.44 7.70
N GLU A 198 20.73 8.73 7.53
CA GLU A 198 21.70 9.73 7.97
C GLU A 198 21.20 10.36 9.26
N TYR A 199 21.81 10.00 10.37
CA TYR A 199 21.52 10.58 11.67
C TYR A 199 22.40 11.79 11.93
N ARG A 200 21.78 12.92 12.23
CA ARG A 200 22.47 14.20 12.52
C ARG A 200 21.91 14.79 13.80
N PRO A 201 22.60 14.62 14.93
CA PRO A 201 22.23 15.29 16.18
C PRO A 201 22.63 16.77 16.15
N SER A 202 21.98 17.59 16.97
CA SER A 202 22.33 19.00 17.14
C SER A 202 23.72 19.20 17.81
N THR A 203 24.15 18.19 18.55
CA THR A 203 25.47 18.17 19.23
C THR A 203 26.10 16.80 19.04
N GLY A 204 27.43 16.78 18.80
CA GLY A 204 28.18 15.54 18.58
C GLY A 204 28.29 15.11 17.13
N THR A 205 28.82 13.93 16.89
CA THR A 205 29.11 13.39 15.57
C THR A 205 27.92 12.62 15.04
N GLY A 206 27.45 12.97 13.83
CA GLY A 206 26.45 12.20 13.12
C GLY A 206 27.03 10.90 12.53
N TYR A 207 26.17 9.95 12.23
CA TYR A 207 26.56 8.68 11.61
C TYR A 207 25.50 8.20 10.62
N ASP A 208 25.93 7.33 9.72
CA ASP A 208 25.05 6.70 8.74
C ASP A 208 24.94 5.21 9.05
N TYR A 209 23.75 4.64 8.89
CA TYR A 209 23.53 3.21 9.00
C TYR A 209 22.55 2.74 7.92
N THR A 210 22.70 1.49 7.49
CA THR A 210 21.81 0.88 6.50
C THR A 210 20.96 -0.17 7.17
N SER A 211 19.66 -0.14 6.88
CA SER A 211 18.69 -1.14 7.33
C SER A 211 18.08 -1.85 6.12
N GLU A 212 17.93 -3.15 6.23
CA GLU A 212 17.18 -3.98 5.30
C GLU A 212 15.93 -4.49 6.01
N TYR A 213 14.79 -4.38 5.34
CA TYR A 213 13.51 -4.73 5.88
C TYR A 213 12.71 -5.53 4.86
N SER A 214 12.11 -6.63 5.30
CA SER A 214 11.15 -7.40 4.49
C SER A 214 9.81 -7.47 5.20
N ARG A 215 8.74 -7.41 4.42
CA ARG A 215 7.37 -7.45 4.95
C ARG A 215 6.45 -8.27 4.08
N PHE A 216 5.57 -9.00 4.73
CA PHE A 216 4.35 -9.54 4.16
C PHE A 216 3.17 -8.70 4.65
N TYR A 217 2.24 -8.36 3.76
CA TYR A 217 1.06 -7.59 4.14
C TYR A 217 -0.13 -7.92 3.26
N ILE A 218 -1.32 -7.66 3.77
CA ILE A 218 -2.60 -7.93 3.10
C ILE A 218 -3.21 -6.59 2.71
N PRO A 219 -3.06 -6.13 1.44
CA PRO A 219 -3.68 -4.90 0.97
C PRO A 219 -5.17 -5.09 0.75
N VAL A 220 -5.95 -4.09 1.13
CA VAL A 220 -7.34 -3.90 0.71
C VAL A 220 -7.39 -2.65 -0.14
N ASN A 221 -7.99 -2.74 -1.33
CA ASN A 221 -8.12 -1.62 -2.25
C ASN A 221 -9.55 -1.47 -2.71
N VAL A 222 -9.96 -0.23 -2.90
CA VAL A 222 -11.20 0.15 -3.59
C VAL A 222 -10.85 1.18 -4.66
N GLY A 223 -11.60 1.22 -5.76
CA GLY A 223 -11.29 2.18 -6.81
C GLY A 223 -12.27 2.18 -7.96
N LEU A 224 -11.94 3.03 -8.93
CA LEU A 224 -12.65 3.20 -10.18
C LEU A 224 -11.83 2.64 -11.33
N GLN A 225 -12.53 2.03 -12.28
CA GLN A 225 -11.96 1.47 -13.49
C GLN A 225 -12.77 1.95 -14.70
N VAL A 226 -12.09 2.32 -15.78
CA VAL A 226 -12.68 2.71 -17.04
C VAL A 226 -12.22 1.76 -18.12
N HIS A 227 -13.18 1.13 -18.82
CA HIS A 227 -12.92 0.27 -19.96
C HIS A 227 -13.08 1.09 -21.24
N ILE A 228 -12.01 1.24 -22.00
CA ILE A 228 -12.00 1.95 -23.29
C ILE A 228 -12.02 0.90 -24.40
N LEU A 229 -13.10 0.86 -25.14
CA LEU A 229 -13.29 -0.10 -26.23
C LEU A 229 -12.27 0.13 -27.35
N GLY A 230 -11.67 -0.93 -27.85
CA GLY A 230 -10.75 -0.90 -28.99
C GLY A 230 -11.46 -0.45 -30.27
N LYS A 231 -10.74 0.30 -31.13
CA LYS A 231 -11.27 0.69 -32.45
C LYS A 231 -11.51 -0.57 -33.30
N GLY A 232 -12.75 -0.88 -33.57
CA GLY A 232 -13.10 -2.02 -34.44
C GLY A 232 -14.45 -2.68 -34.14
N LYS A 233 -15.17 -2.21 -33.10
CA LYS A 233 -16.50 -2.71 -32.76
C LYS A 233 -17.53 -1.58 -32.86
N LYS A 234 -18.08 -1.43 -34.05
CA LYS A 234 -19.43 -0.89 -34.27
C LYS A 234 -20.39 -2.03 -34.36
#